data_38e21b57277ecf17063048e2cf94f2d3
#
_entry.id   38e21b57277ecf17063048e2cf94f2d3
#
_cell.length_a   1.000
_cell.length_b   1.000
_cell.length_c   1.000
_cell.angle_alpha   90.00
_cell.angle_beta   90.00
_cell.angle_gamma   90.00
#
_symmetry.space_group_name_H-M   'P 1'
#
loop_
_entity.id
_entity.type
_entity.pdbx_description
1 polymer ?
#
loop_
_entity_poly.entity_id
_entity_poly.type
_entity_poly.pdbx_seq_one_letter_code
_entity_poly.pdbx_strand_id
1 'polypeptide(L)'
;MRTRRSVVLAVDVSGSMRGERVRTAAATVGALAGELGRDDLAVIAFWSDAAVLARLGERVPAGRLLDTLLRIPARGLTNIWFPLQVAGRQLAAVPARDARVLLLSDCVHNAGPDPRAAAAGLARLDVLLDASGEHDAELARDLARLGRGRLARTRGHRDVAPAVSGLFAP
;
A
#
# COMPACT_ATOMS: atom_id res chain seq x y z
N MET A 1 18.58 -0.40 -20.40
CA MET A 1 18.80 -0.04 -18.99
C MET A 1 17.45 0.03 -18.28
N ARG A 2 17.25 -0.79 -17.25
CA ARG A 2 15.99 -0.79 -16.50
C ARG A 2 15.90 0.50 -15.66
N THR A 3 14.85 1.27 -15.87
CA THR A 3 14.59 2.47 -15.08
C THR A 3 14.25 2.09 -13.65
N ARG A 4 14.86 2.76 -12.69
CA ARG A 4 14.65 2.53 -11.27
C ARG A 4 13.26 3.04 -10.86
N ARG A 5 12.41 2.17 -10.35
CA ARG A 5 11.10 2.53 -9.84
C ARG A 5 11.21 3.01 -8.40
N SER A 6 10.34 3.92 -8.02
CA SER A 6 10.15 4.34 -6.64
C SER A 6 8.71 3.98 -6.23
N VAL A 7 8.58 3.13 -5.24
CA VAL A 7 7.30 2.59 -4.80
C VAL A 7 7.06 2.98 -3.34
N VAL A 8 5.87 3.50 -3.07
CA VAL A 8 5.38 3.71 -1.71
C VAL A 8 4.31 2.66 -1.43
N LEU A 9 4.56 1.79 -0.46
CA LEU A 9 3.56 0.86 0.06
C LEU A 9 2.82 1.52 1.22
N ALA A 10 1.51 1.65 1.10
CA ALA A 10 0.63 2.08 2.18
C ALA A 10 -0.14 0.87 2.71
N VAL A 11 0.11 0.51 3.96
CA VAL A 11 -0.47 -0.66 4.61
C VAL A 11 -1.52 -0.23 5.62
N ASP A 12 -2.75 -0.67 5.42
CA ASP A 12 -3.86 -0.49 6.35
C ASP A 12 -3.64 -1.37 7.58
N VAL A 13 -3.48 -0.73 8.73
CA VAL A 13 -3.37 -1.40 10.03
C VAL A 13 -4.57 -1.07 10.95
N SER A 14 -5.65 -0.54 10.36
CA SER A 14 -6.86 -0.20 11.08
C SER A 14 -7.65 -1.44 11.51
N GLY A 15 -8.48 -1.28 12.54
CA GLY A 15 -9.46 -2.26 12.97
C GLY A 15 -8.85 -3.60 13.35
N SER A 16 -9.25 -4.64 12.64
CA SER A 16 -8.93 -6.03 12.96
C SER A 16 -7.69 -6.56 12.22
N MET A 17 -6.59 -5.81 12.21
CA MET A 17 -5.31 -6.30 11.67
C MET A 17 -4.70 -7.40 12.57
N ARG A 18 -5.43 -8.50 12.72
CA ARG A 18 -5.00 -9.67 13.49
C ARG A 18 -5.06 -10.92 12.62
N GLY A 19 -4.22 -11.89 12.92
CA GLY A 19 -4.21 -13.18 12.24
C GLY A 19 -3.88 -13.05 10.76
N GLU A 20 -4.79 -13.39 9.88
CA GLU A 20 -4.57 -13.46 8.43
C GLU A 20 -4.20 -12.10 7.80
N ARG A 21 -4.76 -11.01 8.28
CA ARG A 21 -4.41 -9.67 7.76
C ARG A 21 -2.96 -9.27 8.04
N VAL A 22 -2.44 -9.64 9.21
CA VAL A 22 -1.02 -9.44 9.55
C VAL A 22 -0.13 -10.27 8.62
N ARG A 23 -0.51 -11.53 8.35
CA ARG A 23 0.20 -12.38 7.41
C ARG A 23 0.17 -11.83 5.99
N THR A 24 -0.96 -11.28 5.57
CA THR A 24 -1.11 -10.62 4.26
C THR A 24 -0.20 -9.39 4.15
N ALA A 25 -0.13 -8.56 5.18
CA ALA A 25 0.78 -7.42 5.23
C ALA A 25 2.25 -7.86 5.14
N ALA A 26 2.62 -8.88 5.93
CA ALA A 26 3.96 -9.46 5.92
C ALA A 26 4.34 -10.02 4.54
N ALA A 27 3.43 -10.78 3.93
CA ALA A 27 3.64 -11.35 2.59
C ALA A 27 3.78 -10.25 1.53
N THR A 28 3.03 -9.15 1.66
CA THR A 28 3.11 -8.02 0.73
C THR A 28 4.47 -7.33 0.80
N VAL A 29 4.97 -7.05 2.01
CA VAL A 29 6.31 -6.48 2.18
C VAL A 29 7.38 -7.40 1.59
N GLY A 30 7.30 -8.70 1.87
CA GLY A 30 8.23 -9.69 1.34
C GLY A 30 8.19 -9.81 -0.19
N ALA A 31 6.99 -9.85 -0.77
CA ALA A 31 6.80 -9.94 -2.22
C ALA A 31 7.33 -8.67 -2.93
N LEU A 32 7.07 -7.50 -2.39
CA LEU A 32 7.60 -6.24 -2.94
C LEU A 32 9.12 -6.19 -2.85
N ALA A 33 9.71 -6.59 -1.73
CA ALA A 33 11.17 -6.63 -1.59
C ALA A 33 11.81 -7.51 -2.66
N GLY A 34 11.19 -8.66 -2.96
CA GLY A 34 11.65 -9.55 -4.03
C GLY A 34 11.44 -9.00 -5.44
N GLU A 35 10.28 -8.39 -5.70
CA GLU A 35 9.92 -7.86 -7.02
C GLU A 35 10.72 -6.61 -7.40
N LEU A 36 10.98 -5.73 -6.43
CA LEU A 36 11.65 -4.45 -6.67
C LEU A 36 13.16 -4.56 -6.77
N GLY A 37 13.77 -5.52 -6.07
CA GLY A 37 15.22 -5.71 -6.08
C GLY A 37 15.96 -4.46 -5.62
N ARG A 38 16.49 -3.67 -6.59
CA ARG A 38 17.24 -2.43 -6.31
C ARG A 38 16.38 -1.17 -6.37
N ASP A 39 15.10 -1.30 -6.65
CA ASP A 39 14.19 -0.15 -6.68
C ASP A 39 14.01 0.43 -5.27
N ASP A 40 13.63 1.69 -5.18
CA ASP A 40 13.36 2.32 -3.89
C ASP A 40 11.99 1.93 -3.37
N LEU A 41 11.93 1.58 -2.09
CA LEU A 41 10.69 1.25 -1.40
C LEU A 41 10.54 2.11 -0.14
N ALA A 42 9.45 2.87 -0.06
CA ALA A 42 8.98 3.49 1.17
C ALA A 42 7.78 2.72 1.72
N VAL A 43 7.61 2.69 3.03
CA VAL A 43 6.50 2.00 3.69
C VAL A 43 5.82 2.93 4.67
N ILE A 44 4.51 3.06 4.52
CA ILE A 44 3.63 3.84 5.39
C ILE A 44 2.60 2.87 5.98
N ALA A 45 2.48 2.85 7.31
CA ALA A 45 1.36 2.20 7.98
C ALA A 45 0.29 3.24 8.30
N PHE A 46 -0.99 2.91 8.14
CA PHE A 46 -2.05 3.87 8.42
C PHE A 46 -3.28 3.24 9.09
N TRP A 47 -4.01 4.07 9.76
CA TRP A 47 -5.31 3.83 10.41
C TRP A 47 -6.11 5.14 10.30
N SER A 48 -6.56 5.76 11.39
CA SER A 48 -7.08 7.13 11.36
C SER A 48 -5.97 8.18 11.19
N ASP A 49 -4.73 7.77 11.40
CA ASP A 49 -3.50 8.53 11.22
C ASP A 49 -2.51 7.70 10.39
N ALA A 50 -1.28 8.11 10.24
CA ALA A 50 -0.27 7.39 9.47
C ALA A 50 1.11 7.52 10.11
N ALA A 51 1.93 6.47 9.93
CA ALA A 51 3.32 6.45 10.34
C ALA A 51 4.22 6.03 9.18
N VAL A 52 5.26 6.81 8.91
CA VAL A 52 6.26 6.45 7.89
C VAL A 52 7.27 5.50 8.54
N LEU A 53 7.29 4.24 8.10
CA LEU A 53 8.19 3.21 8.63
C LEU A 53 9.53 3.18 7.89
N ALA A 54 9.52 3.53 6.61
CA ALA A 54 10.71 3.68 5.78
C ALA A 54 10.43 4.75 4.74
N ARG A 55 11.38 5.66 4.57
CA ARG A 55 11.34 6.70 3.52
C ARG A 55 12.02 6.19 2.25
N LEU A 56 11.70 6.81 1.12
CA LEU A 56 12.47 6.57 -0.11
C LEU A 56 13.95 6.86 0.13
N GLY A 57 14.80 5.96 -0.35
CA GLY A 57 16.24 6.05 -0.15
C GLY A 57 16.77 5.44 1.15
N GLU A 58 15.91 5.19 2.13
CA GLU A 58 16.30 4.43 3.33
C GLU A 58 16.30 2.94 3.02
N ARG A 59 17.31 2.24 3.52
CA ARG A 59 17.37 0.78 3.43
C ARG A 59 17.00 0.20 4.79
N VAL A 60 15.73 -0.15 4.95
CA VAL A 60 15.23 -0.81 6.16
C VAL A 60 15.04 -2.29 5.83
N PRO A 61 15.68 -3.21 6.58
CA PRO A 61 15.48 -4.64 6.38
C PRO A 61 14.00 -5.03 6.54
N ALA A 62 13.52 -5.96 5.70
CA ALA A 62 12.14 -6.42 5.71
C ALA A 62 11.69 -6.91 7.10
N GLY A 63 12.54 -7.65 7.80
CA GLY A 63 12.26 -8.13 9.15
C GLY A 63 12.00 -7.00 10.14
N ARG A 64 12.73 -5.90 10.03
CA ARG A 64 12.54 -4.70 10.87
C ARG A 64 11.23 -3.98 10.56
N LEU A 65 10.86 -3.87 9.29
CA LEU A 65 9.56 -3.33 8.88
C LEU A 65 8.42 -4.15 9.46
N LEU A 66 8.53 -5.48 9.38
CA LEU A 66 7.53 -6.40 9.93
C LEU A 66 7.42 -6.27 11.45
N ASP A 67 8.53 -6.22 12.16
CA ASP A 67 8.52 -6.02 13.62
C ASP A 67 7.82 -4.72 14.00
N THR A 68 8.09 -3.66 13.28
CA THR A 68 7.44 -2.36 13.50
C THR A 68 5.95 -2.42 13.22
N LEU A 69 5.53 -3.05 12.11
CA LEU A 69 4.12 -3.22 11.77
C LEU A 69 3.37 -4.00 12.85
N LEU A 70 3.97 -5.06 13.38
CA LEU A 70 3.37 -5.90 14.43
C LEU A 70 3.19 -5.16 15.75
N ARG A 71 3.99 -4.15 16.02
CA ARG A 71 3.93 -3.34 17.25
C ARG A 71 2.94 -2.20 17.18
N ILE A 72 2.48 -1.80 16.00
CA ILE A 72 1.48 -0.75 15.86
C ILE A 72 0.15 -1.30 16.39
N PRO A 73 -0.45 -0.66 17.43
CA PRO A 73 -1.74 -1.11 17.92
C PRO A 73 -2.80 -0.92 16.83
N ALA A 74 -3.51 -1.98 16.48
CA ALA A 74 -4.67 -1.87 15.61
C ALA A 74 -5.71 -0.98 16.29
N ARG A 75 -6.04 0.14 15.68
CA ARG A 75 -7.00 1.10 16.24
C ARG A 75 -8.05 1.54 15.23
N GLY A 76 -9.29 1.46 15.65
CA GLY A 76 -10.47 2.20 15.24
C GLY A 76 -10.63 2.42 13.74
N LEU A 77 -10.62 3.69 13.39
CA LEU A 77 -11.07 4.16 12.09
C LEU A 77 -9.97 4.09 11.02
N THR A 78 -10.41 4.09 9.76
CA THR A 78 -9.54 4.01 8.58
C THR A 78 -9.66 5.29 7.76
N ASN A 79 -8.56 6.02 7.64
CA ASN A 79 -8.43 7.20 6.79
C ASN A 79 -7.46 6.90 5.64
N ILE A 80 -7.99 6.58 4.47
CA ILE A 80 -7.18 6.30 3.27
C ILE A 80 -6.64 7.58 2.63
N TRP A 81 -7.36 8.68 2.75
CA TRP A 81 -6.96 9.96 2.17
C TRP A 81 -5.56 10.39 2.65
N PHE A 82 -5.31 10.27 3.95
CA PHE A 82 -4.08 10.78 4.55
C PHE A 82 -2.81 10.05 4.04
N PRO A 83 -2.73 8.71 4.04
CA PRO A 83 -1.55 8.01 3.51
C PRO A 83 -1.32 8.27 2.02
N LEU A 84 -2.35 8.50 1.23
CA LEU A 84 -2.19 8.88 -0.18
C LEU A 84 -1.58 10.27 -0.32
N GLN A 85 -1.92 11.21 0.55
CA GLN A 85 -1.27 12.52 0.62
C GLN A 85 0.21 12.39 1.00
N VAL A 86 0.51 11.59 2.02
CA VAL A 86 1.90 11.34 2.47
C VAL A 86 2.70 10.67 1.36
N ALA A 87 2.14 9.67 0.68
CA ALA A 87 2.78 9.00 -0.45
C ALA A 87 3.08 9.98 -1.59
N GLY A 88 2.16 10.86 -1.91
CA GLY A 88 2.36 11.90 -2.93
C GLY A 88 3.54 12.83 -2.60
N ARG A 89 3.69 13.18 -1.34
CA ARG A 89 4.82 14.00 -0.87
C ARG A 89 6.15 13.25 -0.97
N GLN A 90 6.16 11.96 -0.61
CA GLN A 90 7.35 11.10 -0.76
C GLN A 90 7.81 11.00 -2.22
N LEU A 91 6.88 11.02 -3.16
CA LEU A 91 7.14 10.86 -4.59
C LEU A 91 7.26 12.18 -5.36
N ALA A 92 7.17 13.33 -4.69
CA ALA A 92 7.10 14.65 -5.34
C ALA A 92 8.28 14.95 -6.28
N ALA A 93 9.49 14.47 -5.94
CA ALA A 93 10.70 14.66 -6.74
C ALA A 93 10.98 13.50 -7.72
N VAL A 94 10.14 12.48 -7.73
CA VAL A 94 10.31 11.30 -8.59
C VAL A 94 9.58 11.53 -9.92
N PRO A 95 10.21 11.27 -11.08
CA PRO A 95 9.52 11.35 -12.35
C PRO A 95 8.25 10.48 -12.37
N ALA A 96 7.17 10.99 -12.96
CA ALA A 96 5.87 10.32 -12.95
C ALA A 96 5.93 8.86 -13.46
N ARG A 97 6.73 8.60 -14.49
CA ARG A 97 6.89 7.26 -15.06
C ARG A 97 7.50 6.24 -14.09
N ASP A 98 8.21 6.72 -13.06
CA ASP A 98 8.92 5.88 -12.09
C ASP A 98 8.22 5.84 -10.73
N ALA A 99 7.20 6.69 -10.53
CA ALA A 99 6.50 6.87 -9.26
C ALA A 99 5.26 5.99 -9.16
N ARG A 100 5.20 5.13 -8.15
CA ARG A 100 4.07 4.22 -7.92
C ARG A 100 3.70 4.18 -6.45
N VAL A 101 2.41 4.05 -6.19
CA VAL A 101 1.86 3.76 -4.87
C VAL A 101 1.13 2.42 -4.93
N LEU A 102 1.36 1.56 -3.97
CA LEU A 102 0.57 0.34 -3.75
C LEU A 102 -0.16 0.49 -2.42
N LEU A 103 -1.48 0.42 -2.48
CA LEU A 103 -2.36 0.45 -1.30
C LEU A 103 -2.77 -0.99 -0.97
N LEU A 104 -2.46 -1.45 0.24
CA LEU A 104 -3.00 -2.68 0.81
C LEU A 104 -4.05 -2.31 1.85
N SER A 105 -5.32 -2.60 1.56
CA SER A 105 -6.45 -2.24 2.43
C SER A 105 -7.70 -3.07 2.08
N ASP A 106 -8.62 -3.21 3.02
CA ASP A 106 -10.00 -3.64 2.75
C ASP A 106 -10.85 -2.51 2.12
N CYS A 107 -10.29 -1.31 2.06
CA CYS A 107 -10.92 -0.10 1.51
C CYS A 107 -12.20 0.34 2.21
N VAL A 108 -12.45 -0.09 3.43
CA VAL A 108 -13.54 0.42 4.26
C VAL A 108 -13.09 1.75 4.88
N HIS A 109 -13.32 2.82 4.14
CA HIS A 109 -12.92 4.18 4.51
C HIS A 109 -14.03 4.85 5.34
N ASN A 110 -13.73 5.22 6.57
CA ASN A 110 -14.71 5.77 7.50
C ASN A 110 -14.20 6.97 8.31
N ALA A 111 -13.07 7.54 7.94
CA ALA A 111 -12.52 8.74 8.55
C ALA A 111 -11.82 9.61 7.49
N GLY A 112 -11.86 10.92 7.68
CA GLY A 112 -11.22 11.87 6.80
C GLY A 112 -11.95 12.12 5.48
N PRO A 113 -11.37 12.97 4.59
CA PRO A 113 -11.96 13.29 3.29
C PRO A 113 -12.05 12.08 2.37
N ASP A 114 -12.89 12.17 1.33
CA ASP A 114 -12.97 11.15 0.29
C ASP A 114 -11.60 10.95 -0.38
N PRO A 115 -11.04 9.73 -0.37
CA PRO A 115 -9.71 9.49 -0.91
C PRO A 115 -9.61 9.52 -2.44
N ARG A 116 -10.74 9.58 -3.16
CA ARG A 116 -10.76 9.56 -4.63
C ARG A 116 -9.96 10.71 -5.24
N ALA A 117 -10.10 11.92 -4.70
CA ALA A 117 -9.34 13.07 -5.17
C ALA A 117 -7.83 12.91 -4.96
N ALA A 118 -7.44 12.34 -3.82
CA ALA A 118 -6.03 12.04 -3.54
C ALA A 118 -5.47 11.00 -4.52
N ALA A 119 -6.23 9.95 -4.82
CA ALA A 119 -5.85 8.95 -5.81
C ALA A 119 -5.65 9.55 -7.20
N ALA A 120 -6.54 10.44 -7.62
CA ALA A 120 -6.45 11.13 -8.92
C ALA A 120 -5.19 11.99 -9.05
N GLY A 121 -4.67 12.52 -7.94
CA GLY A 121 -3.46 13.34 -7.89
C GLY A 121 -2.14 12.55 -7.95
N LEU A 122 -2.17 11.24 -7.80
CA LEU A 122 -0.98 10.38 -7.87
C LEU A 122 -0.65 10.03 -9.32
N ALA A 123 0.63 9.81 -9.62
CA ALA A 123 1.05 9.37 -10.95
C ALA A 123 0.50 7.97 -11.26
N ARG A 124 0.56 7.06 -10.29
CA ARG A 124 -0.03 5.73 -10.39
C ARG A 124 -0.34 5.17 -9.00
N LEU A 125 -1.54 4.64 -8.84
CA LEU A 125 -1.97 3.93 -7.65
C LEU A 125 -2.50 2.55 -8.05
N ASP A 126 -1.83 1.51 -7.59
CA ASP A 126 -2.33 0.14 -7.64
C ASP A 126 -2.97 -0.20 -6.28
N VAL A 127 -4.00 -1.01 -6.31
CA VAL A 127 -4.72 -1.43 -5.11
C VAL A 127 -4.68 -2.93 -4.96
N LEU A 128 -4.19 -3.39 -3.81
CA LEU A 128 -4.29 -4.77 -3.37
C LEU A 128 -5.40 -4.84 -2.34
N LEU A 129 -6.58 -5.28 -2.77
CA LEU A 129 -7.78 -5.34 -1.93
C LEU A 129 -7.76 -6.59 -1.07
N ASP A 130 -7.78 -6.40 0.24
CA ASP A 130 -7.99 -7.49 1.19
C ASP A 130 -9.48 -7.82 1.27
N ALA A 131 -9.87 -8.90 0.63
CA ALA A 131 -11.24 -9.39 0.58
C ALA A 131 -11.49 -10.57 1.52
N SER A 132 -10.63 -10.76 2.54
CA SER A 132 -10.76 -11.84 3.52
C SER A 132 -11.91 -11.64 4.50
N GLY A 133 -12.38 -10.42 4.67
CA GLY A 133 -13.51 -10.04 5.51
C GLY A 133 -14.32 -8.93 4.87
N GLU A 134 -14.93 -8.07 5.68
CA GLU A 134 -15.61 -6.88 5.19
C GLU A 134 -14.64 -6.04 4.33
N HIS A 135 -15.11 -5.62 3.17
CA HIS A 135 -14.32 -4.83 2.23
C HIS A 135 -15.23 -4.00 1.31
N ASP A 136 -14.68 -2.93 0.76
CA ASP A 136 -15.37 -2.06 -0.20
C ASP A 136 -14.70 -2.18 -1.57
N ALA A 137 -15.24 -3.06 -2.41
CA ALA A 137 -14.74 -3.30 -3.74
C ALA A 137 -15.02 -2.13 -4.70
N GLU A 138 -16.08 -1.36 -4.49
CA GLU A 138 -16.41 -0.20 -5.30
C GLU A 138 -15.37 0.91 -5.11
N LEU A 139 -15.07 1.26 -3.86
CA LEU A 139 -14.03 2.23 -3.56
C LEU A 139 -12.67 1.77 -4.10
N ALA A 140 -12.33 0.49 -3.91
CA ALA A 140 -11.07 -0.06 -4.43
C ALA A 140 -10.95 0.11 -5.95
N ARG A 141 -12.01 -0.17 -6.71
CA ARG A 141 -12.05 0.03 -8.17
C ARG A 141 -11.90 1.51 -8.54
N ASP A 142 -12.59 2.39 -7.84
CA ASP A 142 -12.51 3.83 -8.10
C ASP A 142 -11.10 4.36 -7.85
N LEU A 143 -10.47 3.97 -6.75
CA LEU A 143 -9.11 4.39 -6.42
C LEU A 143 -8.10 3.93 -7.49
N ALA A 144 -8.17 2.67 -7.89
CA ALA A 144 -7.28 2.13 -8.92
C ALA A 144 -7.49 2.84 -10.26
N ARG A 145 -8.75 3.04 -10.66
CA ARG A 145 -9.10 3.73 -11.90
C ARG A 145 -8.63 5.18 -11.91
N LEU A 146 -8.93 5.93 -10.87
CA LEU A 146 -8.53 7.34 -10.74
C LEU A 146 -7.01 7.49 -10.64
N GLY A 147 -6.35 6.54 -10.01
CA GLY A 147 -4.89 6.47 -9.92
C GLY A 147 -4.19 5.85 -11.13
N ARG A 148 -4.93 5.55 -12.21
CA ARG A 148 -4.38 4.96 -13.45
C ARG A 148 -3.62 3.66 -13.21
N GLY A 149 -4.00 2.91 -12.18
CA GLY A 149 -3.39 1.67 -11.76
C GLY A 149 -4.29 0.46 -11.95
N ARG A 150 -3.89 -0.63 -11.36
CA ARG A 150 -4.56 -1.93 -11.41
C ARG A 150 -5.11 -2.30 -10.04
N LEU A 151 -6.13 -3.13 -10.04
CA LEU A 151 -6.72 -3.72 -8.84
C LEU A 151 -6.42 -5.22 -8.84
N ALA A 152 -5.89 -5.72 -7.73
CA ALA A 152 -5.81 -7.14 -7.45
C ALA A 152 -6.52 -7.43 -6.12
N ARG A 153 -7.01 -8.65 -5.94
CA ARG A 153 -7.70 -9.08 -4.73
C ARG A 153 -6.94 -10.21 -4.05
N THR A 154 -6.94 -10.19 -2.73
CA THR A 154 -6.46 -11.31 -1.93
C THR A 154 -7.51 -11.75 -0.93
N ARG A 155 -7.62 -13.05 -0.67
CA ARG A 155 -8.44 -13.60 0.40
C ARG A 155 -7.58 -14.17 1.54
N GLY A 156 -6.28 -14.27 1.33
CA GLY A 156 -5.33 -14.71 2.31
C GLY A 156 -3.90 -14.43 1.86
N HIS A 157 -2.95 -14.63 2.75
CA HIS A 157 -1.54 -14.30 2.49
C HIS A 157 -0.93 -15.07 1.30
N ARG A 158 -1.45 -16.24 0.97
CA ARG A 158 -0.95 -17.05 -0.15
C ARG A 158 -1.26 -16.46 -1.52
N ASP A 159 -2.26 -15.58 -1.61
CA ASP A 159 -2.63 -14.92 -2.86
C ASP A 159 -1.72 -13.72 -3.19
N VAL A 160 -0.93 -13.25 -2.22
CA VAL A 160 -0.21 -11.97 -2.31
C VAL A 160 0.89 -12.01 -3.37
N ALA A 161 1.76 -13.00 -3.37
CA ALA A 161 2.89 -13.04 -4.29
C ALA A 161 2.44 -13.03 -5.77
N PRO A 162 1.47 -13.88 -6.20
CA PRO A 162 0.95 -13.79 -7.56
C PRO A 162 0.27 -12.46 -7.87
N ALA A 163 -0.46 -11.88 -6.91
CA ALA A 163 -1.14 -10.60 -7.09
C ALA A 163 -0.14 -9.46 -7.28
N VAL A 164 0.90 -9.39 -6.46
CA VAL A 164 1.97 -8.38 -6.58
C VAL A 164 2.70 -8.53 -7.90
N SER A 165 3.08 -9.76 -8.29
CA SER A 165 3.70 -10.00 -9.59
C SER A 165 2.83 -9.52 -10.74
N GLY A 166 1.52 -9.77 -10.69
CA GLY A 166 0.56 -9.31 -11.69
C GLY A 166 0.46 -7.79 -11.76
N LEU A 167 0.44 -7.09 -10.61
CA LEU A 167 0.39 -5.64 -10.56
C LEU A 167 1.64 -4.98 -11.14
N PHE A 168 2.80 -5.62 -11.02
CA PHE A 168 4.08 -5.11 -11.52
C PHE A 168 4.48 -5.68 -12.89
N ALA A 169 3.66 -6.53 -13.48
CA ALA A 169 3.89 -7.04 -14.83
C ALA A 169 3.87 -5.90 -15.87
N PRO A 170 4.65 -6.03 -16.96
CA PRO A 170 4.67 -5.03 -18.05
C PRO A 170 3.30 -4.81 -18.68
#